data_1ecc53c22a5dc3ccaf32caa6c622022f
#
_entry.id   1ecc53c22a5dc3ccaf32caa6c622022f
#
_cell.length_a   1.000
_cell.length_b   1.000
_cell.length_c   1.000
_cell.angle_alpha   90.00
_cell.angle_beta   90.00
_cell.angle_gamma   90.00
#
_symmetry.space_group_name_H-M   'P 1'
#
loop_
_entity.id
_entity.type
_entity.pdbx_description
1 polymer ?
#
loop_
_entity_poly.entity_id
_entity_poly.type
_entity_poly.pdbx_seq_one_letter_code
_entity_poly.pdbx_strand_id
1 'polypeptide(L)'
;MPYTGDILDDFEAQRRAPRYPSVIVESGLVVEDRSSGFRGSVVRWNAEAVTLQDRRHYVRHFTWKSGGFVIDGHPVTLERPAHVAAVSQRLTAAGSVAGDGAARVARASRIWVEGRHDAELLEHVWGDDLRELGIVVEPLHGADDLASAVAEFGPSTDRRLGVLLDHLVAGSKESRIAATVRDPNVLVTGHPFVDVWEGVRPRVLGLEEWPNVPKRDRAGTIVPWKEGLCAALGVPFEGFWPRLRNRVDTFADLRPELVGAVEQLIDFTTDSG
;
A
#
# COMPACT_ATOMS: atom_id res chain seq x y z
N MET A 1 -4.44 -45.07 9.55
CA MET A 1 -3.19 -45.25 8.79
C MET A 1 -2.14 -44.41 9.46
N PRO A 2 -1.11 -45.00 10.12
CA PRO A 2 -0.02 -44.20 10.70
C PRO A 2 0.90 -43.69 9.60
N TYR A 3 1.29 -42.44 9.70
CA TYR A 3 2.24 -41.75 8.87
C TYR A 3 3.66 -42.37 9.08
N THR A 4 4.13 -43.10 8.10
CA THR A 4 5.47 -43.73 8.11
C THR A 4 6.40 -42.97 7.15
N GLY A 5 6.65 -41.71 7.41
CA GLY A 5 7.73 -40.96 6.81
C GLY A 5 8.77 -40.69 7.89
N ASP A 6 10.01 -41.19 7.68
CA ASP A 6 11.10 -40.96 8.60
C ASP A 6 11.50 -39.46 8.53
N ILE A 7 11.34 -38.75 9.65
CA ILE A 7 11.71 -37.33 9.79
C ILE A 7 13.20 -37.09 9.43
N LEU A 8 14.03 -38.14 9.52
CA LEU A 8 15.44 -38.06 9.18
C LEU A 8 15.68 -38.04 7.67
N ASP A 9 14.81 -38.67 6.87
CA ASP A 9 14.93 -38.65 5.41
C ASP A 9 14.62 -37.24 4.83
N ASP A 10 13.68 -36.49 5.42
CA ASP A 10 13.40 -35.12 5.06
C ASP A 10 14.56 -34.16 5.41
N PHE A 11 15.26 -34.41 6.54
CA PHE A 11 16.44 -33.65 6.93
C PHE A 11 17.64 -33.95 6.02
N GLU A 12 17.81 -35.17 5.56
CA GLU A 12 18.86 -35.52 4.61
C GLU A 12 18.60 -35.00 3.20
N ALA A 13 17.34 -34.99 2.76
CA ALA A 13 16.96 -34.41 1.48
C ALA A 13 17.16 -32.87 1.44
N GLN A 14 16.92 -32.17 2.54
CA GLN A 14 17.23 -30.73 2.68
C GLN A 14 18.73 -30.44 2.70
N ARG A 15 19.57 -31.37 3.18
CA ARG A 15 21.05 -31.24 3.12
C ARG A 15 21.61 -31.46 1.72
N ARG A 16 20.91 -32.17 0.83
CA ARG A 16 21.33 -32.48 -0.55
C ARG A 16 20.81 -31.46 -1.57
N ALA A 17 19.93 -30.50 -1.18
CA ALA A 17 19.50 -29.46 -2.09
C ALA A 17 20.71 -28.61 -2.55
N PRO A 18 20.85 -28.33 -3.85
CA PRO A 18 21.91 -27.47 -4.35
C PRO A 18 21.85 -26.12 -3.65
N ARG A 19 22.96 -25.71 -3.03
CA ARG A 19 23.08 -24.37 -2.44
C ARG A 19 23.43 -23.41 -3.55
N TYR A 20 22.51 -22.53 -3.86
CA TYR A 20 22.74 -21.43 -4.80
C TYR A 20 23.24 -20.20 -4.05
N PRO A 21 24.16 -19.42 -4.63
CA PRO A 21 24.58 -18.16 -4.05
C PRO A 21 23.38 -17.28 -3.76
N SER A 22 23.34 -16.68 -2.57
CA SER A 22 22.32 -15.70 -2.19
C SER A 22 22.71 -14.32 -2.67
N VAL A 23 21.77 -13.61 -3.29
CA VAL A 23 21.94 -12.24 -3.75
C VAL A 23 20.81 -11.41 -3.16
N ILE A 24 21.18 -10.36 -2.42
CA ILE A 24 20.21 -9.42 -1.87
C ILE A 24 19.62 -8.58 -3.02
N VAL A 25 18.28 -8.47 -3.09
CA VAL A 25 17.65 -7.64 -4.12
C VAL A 25 17.87 -6.17 -3.83
N GLU A 26 18.09 -5.42 -4.90
CA GLU A 26 18.10 -3.97 -4.92
C GLU A 26 17.36 -3.46 -6.15
N SER A 27 16.86 -2.24 -6.09
CA SER A 27 16.16 -1.63 -7.22
C SER A 27 17.13 -1.49 -8.41
N GLY A 28 16.68 -1.92 -9.59
CA GLY A 28 17.49 -1.89 -10.81
C GLY A 28 18.34 -3.15 -11.05
N LEU A 29 18.45 -4.08 -10.10
CA LEU A 29 19.16 -5.35 -10.29
C LEU A 29 18.55 -6.12 -11.46
N VAL A 30 19.35 -6.43 -12.47
CA VAL A 30 18.89 -7.17 -13.66
C VAL A 30 19.01 -8.67 -13.40
N VAL A 31 17.88 -9.37 -13.44
CA VAL A 31 17.81 -10.81 -13.23
C VAL A 31 16.91 -11.47 -14.29
N GLU A 32 17.03 -12.78 -14.43
CA GLU A 32 16.16 -13.59 -15.26
C GLU A 32 15.48 -14.67 -14.39
N ASP A 33 14.16 -14.81 -14.50
CA ASP A 33 13.45 -15.93 -13.88
C ASP A 33 13.76 -17.23 -14.62
N ARG A 34 14.34 -18.18 -13.91
CA ARG A 34 14.83 -19.43 -14.47
C ARG A 34 13.73 -20.30 -15.06
N SER A 35 12.51 -20.19 -14.57
CA SER A 35 11.40 -21.04 -15.02
C SER A 35 10.77 -20.54 -16.31
N SER A 36 10.68 -19.24 -16.49
CA SER A 36 10.00 -18.61 -17.65
C SER A 36 10.96 -17.98 -18.65
N GLY A 37 12.26 -17.81 -18.29
CA GLY A 37 13.22 -17.03 -19.08
C GLY A 37 12.92 -15.53 -19.12
N PHE A 38 12.03 -15.04 -18.26
CA PHE A 38 11.71 -13.61 -18.22
C PHE A 38 12.86 -12.83 -17.61
N ARG A 39 13.44 -11.92 -18.39
CA ARG A 39 14.55 -11.07 -17.96
C ARG A 39 14.08 -9.64 -17.76
N GLY A 40 14.38 -9.08 -16.59
CA GLY A 40 14.00 -7.71 -16.26
C GLY A 40 14.80 -7.14 -15.10
N SER A 41 14.63 -5.84 -14.87
CA SER A 41 15.17 -5.17 -13.68
C SER A 41 14.21 -5.33 -12.52
N VAL A 42 14.73 -5.52 -11.33
CA VAL A 42 13.93 -5.47 -10.11
C VAL A 42 13.41 -4.03 -9.91
N VAL A 43 12.09 -3.89 -9.87
CA VAL A 43 11.43 -2.60 -9.63
C VAL A 43 10.76 -2.53 -8.27
N ARG A 44 10.41 -3.68 -7.70
CA ARG A 44 9.75 -3.77 -6.39
C ARG A 44 9.88 -5.19 -5.83
N TRP A 45 9.71 -5.31 -4.52
CA TRP A 45 9.52 -6.61 -3.83
C TRP A 45 8.68 -6.45 -2.57
N ASN A 46 8.09 -7.55 -2.13
CA ASN A 46 7.35 -7.64 -0.87
C ASN A 46 7.64 -8.99 -0.18
N ALA A 47 6.85 -9.34 0.85
CA ALA A 47 7.01 -10.61 1.57
C ALA A 47 6.85 -11.85 0.67
N GLU A 48 6.06 -11.77 -0.39
CA GLU A 48 5.61 -12.90 -1.20
C GLU A 48 6.32 -13.01 -2.55
N ALA A 49 6.73 -11.86 -3.13
CA ALA A 49 7.21 -11.82 -4.50
C ALA A 49 8.23 -10.71 -4.76
N VAL A 50 9.07 -10.92 -5.78
CA VAL A 50 9.87 -9.89 -6.45
C VAL A 50 9.20 -9.52 -7.77
N THR A 51 9.21 -8.24 -8.11
CA THR A 51 8.63 -7.69 -9.32
C THR A 51 9.73 -7.28 -10.29
N LEU A 52 9.69 -7.84 -11.48
CA LEU A 52 10.63 -7.53 -12.56
C LEU A 52 9.94 -6.76 -13.66
N GLN A 53 10.64 -5.79 -14.25
CA GLN A 53 10.22 -5.05 -15.43
C GLN A 53 11.21 -5.27 -16.57
N ASP A 54 10.72 -5.68 -17.73
CA ASP A 54 11.55 -5.85 -18.93
C ASP A 54 11.81 -4.51 -19.65
N ARG A 55 12.62 -4.55 -20.73
CA ARG A 55 12.95 -3.38 -21.55
C ARG A 55 11.76 -2.79 -22.33
N ARG A 56 10.63 -3.51 -22.38
CA ARG A 56 9.38 -3.07 -23.02
C ARG A 56 8.39 -2.57 -21.97
N HIS A 57 8.84 -2.37 -20.73
CA HIS A 57 8.02 -1.98 -19.59
C HIS A 57 6.96 -3.03 -19.16
N TYR A 58 7.07 -4.26 -19.61
CA TYR A 58 6.25 -5.35 -19.10
C TYR A 58 6.68 -5.73 -17.69
N VAL A 59 5.71 -5.79 -16.78
CA VAL A 59 5.93 -6.10 -15.37
C VAL A 59 5.40 -7.49 -15.05
N ARG A 60 6.21 -8.31 -14.35
CA ARG A 60 5.82 -9.63 -13.85
C ARG A 60 6.25 -9.82 -12.41
N HIS A 61 5.47 -10.61 -11.67
CA HIS A 61 5.72 -10.96 -10.28
C HIS A 61 6.21 -12.41 -10.19
N PHE A 62 7.25 -12.63 -9.40
CA PHE A 62 7.88 -13.94 -9.20
C PHE A 62 8.02 -14.22 -7.72
N THR A 63 7.59 -15.40 -7.27
CA THR A 63 7.73 -15.83 -5.88
C THR A 63 9.20 -16.08 -5.53
N TRP A 64 9.54 -15.86 -4.27
CA TRP A 64 10.85 -16.16 -3.72
C TRP A 64 11.11 -17.66 -3.82
N LYS A 65 12.15 -18.07 -4.56
CA LYS A 65 12.47 -19.46 -4.81
C LYS A 65 13.98 -19.66 -4.80
N SER A 66 14.42 -20.65 -4.04
CA SER A 66 15.85 -21.02 -4.01
C SER A 66 16.33 -21.43 -5.40
N GLY A 67 17.39 -20.77 -5.90
CA GLY A 67 17.92 -20.97 -7.25
C GLY A 67 16.93 -20.63 -8.37
N GLY A 68 15.90 -19.84 -8.08
CA GLY A 68 14.85 -19.51 -9.04
C GLY A 68 15.22 -18.43 -10.04
N PHE A 69 16.34 -17.75 -9.85
CA PHE A 69 16.77 -16.64 -10.69
C PHE A 69 18.16 -16.86 -11.27
N VAL A 70 18.50 -16.14 -12.32
CA VAL A 70 19.79 -16.19 -12.99
C VAL A 70 20.36 -14.77 -13.08
N ILE A 71 21.63 -14.60 -12.69
CA ILE A 71 22.42 -13.39 -12.88
C ILE A 71 23.68 -13.78 -13.64
N ASP A 72 23.95 -13.12 -14.75
CA ASP A 72 25.12 -13.36 -15.61
C ASP A 72 25.33 -14.86 -15.97
N GLY A 73 24.21 -15.56 -16.22
CA GLY A 73 24.22 -16.99 -16.58
C GLY A 73 24.32 -17.95 -15.39
N HIS A 74 24.46 -17.46 -14.17
CA HIS A 74 24.59 -18.28 -12.97
C HIS A 74 23.30 -18.30 -12.15
N PRO A 75 22.82 -19.50 -11.74
CA PRO A 75 21.64 -19.59 -10.90
C PRO A 75 21.91 -19.07 -9.48
N VAL A 76 21.01 -18.21 -8.99
CA VAL A 76 21.10 -17.56 -7.69
C VAL A 76 19.78 -17.66 -6.94
N THR A 77 19.82 -17.52 -5.64
CA THR A 77 18.68 -17.29 -4.76
C THR A 77 18.59 -15.80 -4.47
N LEU A 78 17.51 -15.16 -4.91
CA LEU A 78 17.27 -13.80 -4.49
C LEU A 78 16.75 -13.80 -3.05
N GLU A 79 17.34 -12.95 -2.24
CA GLU A 79 16.95 -12.75 -0.85
C GLU A 79 16.50 -11.30 -0.68
N ARG A 80 15.45 -11.12 0.12
CA ARG A 80 15.08 -9.77 0.54
C ARG A 80 16.23 -9.18 1.33
N PRO A 81 16.51 -7.88 1.19
CA PRO A 81 17.36 -7.21 2.15
C PRO A 81 16.84 -7.60 3.53
N ALA A 82 17.66 -8.25 4.35
CA ALA A 82 17.37 -8.30 5.77
C ALA A 82 17.07 -6.84 6.14
N HIS A 83 16.01 -6.59 6.90
CA HIS A 83 15.75 -5.28 7.46
C HIS A 83 16.94 -4.92 8.36
N VAL A 84 18.06 -4.69 7.75
CA VAL A 84 19.09 -3.82 8.30
C VAL A 84 18.37 -2.48 8.19
N ALA A 85 17.82 -2.03 9.32
CA ALA A 85 17.55 -0.62 9.48
C ALA A 85 18.77 0.05 8.85
N ALA A 86 18.57 0.64 7.66
CA ALA A 86 19.62 1.39 7.03
C ALA A 86 19.98 2.43 8.07
N VAL A 87 21.16 2.27 8.67
CA VAL A 87 21.85 3.33 9.37
C VAL A 87 22.29 4.29 8.26
N SER A 88 21.33 4.88 7.57
CA SER A 88 21.51 6.20 7.06
C SER A 88 21.63 7.04 8.33
N GLN A 89 22.84 7.53 8.60
CA GLN A 89 23.05 8.61 9.54
C GLN A 89 22.15 9.76 9.07
N ARG A 90 20.87 9.71 9.46
CA ARG A 90 19.96 10.83 9.32
C ARG A 90 20.41 11.82 10.40
N LEU A 91 21.14 12.82 9.95
CA LEU A 91 21.29 14.04 10.71
C LEU A 91 19.88 14.58 10.93
N THR A 92 19.47 14.72 12.18
CA THR A 92 18.28 15.50 12.51
C THR A 92 18.45 16.91 11.93
N ALA A 93 17.39 17.65 11.71
CA ALA A 93 17.45 19.07 11.29
C ALA A 93 18.38 19.92 12.16
N ALA A 94 18.75 19.43 13.35
CA ALA A 94 19.72 20.02 14.29
C ALA A 94 21.13 19.41 14.20
N GLY A 95 21.43 18.49 13.24
CA GLY A 95 22.75 17.91 13.02
C GLY A 95 23.19 16.83 14.04
N SER A 96 22.31 16.30 14.85
CA SER A 96 22.60 15.24 15.83
C SER A 96 22.34 13.84 15.24
N VAL A 97 23.19 12.86 15.59
CA VAL A 97 23.00 11.45 15.22
C VAL A 97 21.80 10.91 15.99
N ALA A 98 20.76 10.46 15.29
CA ALA A 98 19.61 9.83 15.94
C ALA A 98 20.04 8.53 16.62
N GLY A 99 19.77 8.41 17.90
CA GLY A 99 20.16 7.28 18.73
C GLY A 99 19.41 6.00 18.41
N ASP A 100 20.09 4.94 18.71
CA ASP A 100 19.85 3.51 18.74
C ASP A 100 18.39 3.02 18.53
N GLY A 101 18.19 2.28 17.43
CA GLY A 101 16.90 1.72 17.04
C GLY A 101 16.48 0.53 17.91
N ALA A 102 15.88 0.79 19.05
CA ALA A 102 15.03 -0.20 19.71
C ALA A 102 13.91 -0.61 18.76
N ALA A 103 13.60 -1.90 18.70
CA ALA A 103 12.47 -2.43 17.92
C ALA A 103 11.22 -1.59 18.25
N ARG A 104 10.77 -0.78 17.28
CA ARG A 104 9.61 0.10 17.48
C ARG A 104 8.38 -0.79 17.51
N VAL A 105 7.79 -0.92 18.67
CA VAL A 105 6.44 -1.45 18.83
C VAL A 105 5.50 -0.54 18.03
N ALA A 106 4.62 -1.13 17.23
CA ALA A 106 3.61 -0.37 16.51
C ALA A 106 2.89 0.56 17.50
N ARG A 107 2.74 1.84 17.14
CA ARG A 107 2.00 2.78 17.98
C ARG A 107 0.57 2.27 18.15
N ALA A 108 -0.05 2.59 19.27
CA ALA A 108 -1.46 2.29 19.49
C ALA A 108 -2.38 3.11 18.55
N SER A 109 -1.89 4.26 18.05
CA SER A 109 -2.60 5.11 17.06
C SER A 109 -2.82 4.41 15.73
N ARG A 110 -3.93 4.75 15.07
CA ARG A 110 -4.36 4.16 13.79
C ARG A 110 -4.83 5.24 12.83
N ILE A 111 -4.77 4.91 11.54
CA ILE A 111 -5.50 5.62 10.51
C ILE A 111 -6.54 4.67 9.95
N TRP A 112 -7.80 5.02 10.09
CA TRP A 112 -8.91 4.32 9.45
C TRP A 112 -9.26 4.99 8.13
N VAL A 113 -9.56 4.16 7.15
CA VAL A 113 -9.97 4.60 5.82
C VAL A 113 -11.28 3.91 5.45
N GLU A 114 -12.07 4.47 4.54
CA GLU A 114 -13.40 3.95 4.25
C GLU A 114 -13.34 2.54 3.65
N GLY A 115 -12.43 2.30 2.70
CA GLY A 115 -12.36 1.06 1.97
C GLY A 115 -10.94 0.48 1.81
N ARG A 116 -10.92 -0.72 1.22
CA ARG A 116 -9.66 -1.44 0.96
C ARG A 116 -8.75 -0.69 -0.03
N HIS A 117 -9.33 -0.06 -1.06
CA HIS A 117 -8.53 0.63 -2.06
C HIS A 117 -7.82 1.86 -1.49
N ASP A 118 -8.46 2.53 -0.53
CA ASP A 118 -7.88 3.63 0.24
C ASP A 118 -6.66 3.14 1.03
N ALA A 119 -6.83 2.07 1.79
CA ALA A 119 -5.74 1.47 2.56
C ALA A 119 -4.58 1.06 1.65
N GLU A 120 -4.88 0.40 0.53
CA GLU A 120 -3.88 -0.01 -0.45
C GLU A 120 -3.14 1.17 -1.10
N LEU A 121 -3.82 2.31 -1.33
CA LEU A 121 -3.19 3.51 -1.86
C LEU A 121 -2.29 4.19 -0.83
N LEU A 122 -2.77 4.35 0.39
CA LEU A 122 -2.00 4.95 1.48
C LEU A 122 -0.73 4.13 1.76
N GLU A 123 -0.86 2.82 1.87
CA GLU A 123 0.27 1.90 2.03
C GLU A 123 1.23 1.93 0.84
N HIS A 124 0.72 2.18 -0.37
CA HIS A 124 1.52 2.25 -1.57
C HIS A 124 2.38 3.52 -1.62
N VAL A 125 1.81 4.66 -1.22
CA VAL A 125 2.46 5.98 -1.36
C VAL A 125 3.22 6.37 -0.10
N TRP A 126 2.67 6.16 1.08
CA TRP A 126 3.24 6.54 2.37
C TRP A 126 3.71 5.35 3.21
N GLY A 127 3.70 4.13 2.66
CA GLY A 127 3.96 2.92 3.46
C GLY A 127 5.31 2.91 4.17
N ASP A 128 6.35 3.55 3.62
CA ASP A 128 7.65 3.67 4.29
C ASP A 128 7.56 4.62 5.48
N ASP A 129 6.93 5.77 5.32
CA ASP A 129 6.73 6.77 6.37
C ASP A 129 5.84 6.21 7.49
N LEU A 130 4.72 5.57 7.12
CA LEU A 130 3.80 4.93 8.07
C LEU A 130 4.49 3.85 8.91
N ARG A 131 5.33 3.02 8.28
CA ARG A 131 6.13 2.01 8.98
C ARG A 131 7.17 2.63 9.90
N GLU A 132 7.85 3.69 9.45
CA GLU A 132 8.84 4.40 10.27
C GLU A 132 8.18 5.03 11.50
N LEU A 133 6.98 5.56 11.33
CA LEU A 133 6.18 6.17 12.40
C LEU A 133 5.43 5.15 13.26
N GLY A 134 5.38 3.87 12.83
CA GLY A 134 4.67 2.80 13.54
C GLY A 134 3.15 2.91 13.44
N ILE A 135 2.62 3.60 12.41
CA ILE A 135 1.19 3.79 12.17
C ILE A 135 0.66 2.64 11.31
N VAL A 136 -0.51 2.13 11.66
CA VAL A 136 -1.21 1.10 10.90
C VAL A 136 -2.44 1.71 10.25
N VAL A 137 -2.64 1.43 8.96
CA VAL A 137 -3.84 1.82 8.21
C VAL A 137 -4.81 0.64 8.17
N GLU A 138 -6.06 0.87 8.54
CA GLU A 138 -7.10 -0.16 8.63
C GLU A 138 -8.36 0.29 7.88
N PRO A 139 -8.95 -0.56 7.00
CA PRO A 139 -10.22 -0.24 6.35
C PRO A 139 -11.39 -0.45 7.33
N LEU A 140 -12.32 0.52 7.36
CA LEU A 140 -13.54 0.49 8.18
C LEU A 140 -14.60 -0.48 7.66
N HIS A 141 -14.52 -0.86 6.37
CA HIS A 141 -15.59 -1.61 5.67
C HIS A 141 -16.96 -0.92 5.70
N GLY A 142 -16.95 0.42 5.66
CA GLY A 142 -18.11 1.31 5.71
C GLY A 142 -18.09 2.21 6.93
N ALA A 143 -18.43 3.48 6.73
CA ALA A 143 -18.38 4.51 7.77
C ALA A 143 -19.72 4.79 8.48
N ASP A 144 -20.77 4.01 8.19
CA ASP A 144 -22.13 4.32 8.62
C ASP A 144 -22.31 4.43 10.15
N ASP A 145 -21.54 3.66 10.91
CA ASP A 145 -21.56 3.65 12.38
C ASP A 145 -20.21 4.07 12.98
N LEU A 146 -19.61 5.13 12.41
CA LEU A 146 -18.29 5.61 12.83
C LEU A 146 -18.23 5.95 14.33
N ALA A 147 -19.30 6.56 14.88
CA ALA A 147 -19.32 6.95 16.29
C ALA A 147 -19.20 5.75 17.24
N SER A 148 -19.91 4.65 16.95
CA SER A 148 -19.80 3.42 17.74
C SER A 148 -18.43 2.77 17.59
N ALA A 149 -17.89 2.70 16.37
CA ALA A 149 -16.56 2.16 16.13
C ALA A 149 -15.47 2.97 16.87
N VAL A 150 -15.57 4.31 16.88
CA VAL A 150 -14.67 5.19 17.65
C VAL A 150 -14.79 4.93 19.15
N ALA A 151 -16.00 4.77 19.66
CA ALA A 151 -16.22 4.47 21.08
C ALA A 151 -15.61 3.11 21.48
N GLU A 152 -15.73 2.11 20.63
CA GLU A 152 -15.13 0.79 20.83
C GLU A 152 -13.60 0.84 20.74
N PHE A 153 -13.05 1.61 19.83
CA PHE A 153 -11.61 1.83 19.72
C PHE A 153 -11.03 2.44 21.00
N GLY A 154 -11.75 3.32 21.69
CA GLY A 154 -11.34 3.98 22.90
C GLY A 154 -10.11 4.89 22.71
N PRO A 155 -10.24 5.98 21.94
CA PRO A 155 -9.14 6.91 21.70
C PRO A 155 -8.66 7.58 22.97
N SER A 156 -7.36 7.90 23.02
CA SER A 156 -6.71 8.61 24.12
C SER A 156 -5.53 9.43 23.60
N THR A 157 -4.88 10.19 24.44
CA THR A 157 -3.67 10.95 24.09
C THR A 157 -2.56 10.07 23.51
N ASP A 158 -2.44 8.83 24.03
CA ASP A 158 -1.41 7.87 23.58
C ASP A 158 -1.92 6.93 22.47
N ARG A 159 -3.21 7.03 22.13
CA ARG A 159 -3.88 6.17 21.15
C ARG A 159 -4.81 7.01 20.28
N ARG A 160 -4.24 7.84 19.44
CA ARG A 160 -4.98 8.72 18.55
C ARG A 160 -5.51 7.98 17.34
N LEU A 161 -6.62 8.46 16.81
CA LEU A 161 -7.29 7.88 15.65
C LEU A 161 -7.47 8.94 14.57
N GLY A 162 -6.86 8.71 13.41
CA GLY A 162 -7.15 9.43 12.19
C GLY A 162 -8.22 8.70 11.39
N VAL A 163 -9.15 9.41 10.76
CA VAL A 163 -10.17 8.82 9.88
C VAL A 163 -10.21 9.59 8.56
N LEU A 164 -10.03 8.87 7.45
CA LEU A 164 -10.16 9.40 6.09
C LEU A 164 -11.49 8.95 5.50
N LEU A 165 -12.32 9.90 5.11
CA LEU A 165 -13.59 9.64 4.44
C LEU A 165 -13.56 10.11 2.99
N ASP A 166 -14.20 9.33 2.12
CA ASP A 166 -14.48 9.71 0.75
C ASP A 166 -15.55 10.81 0.74
N HIS A 167 -15.61 11.59 -0.34
CA HIS A 167 -16.66 12.58 -0.61
C HIS A 167 -17.06 13.48 0.58
N LEU A 168 -16.07 13.87 1.40
CA LEU A 168 -16.30 14.74 2.55
C LEU A 168 -16.52 16.18 2.10
N VAL A 169 -17.74 16.46 1.62
CA VAL A 169 -18.15 17.78 1.19
C VAL A 169 -19.33 18.27 2.01
N ALA A 170 -19.53 19.59 2.05
CA ALA A 170 -20.60 20.19 2.83
C ALA A 170 -21.98 19.62 2.44
N GLY A 171 -22.72 19.10 3.42
CA GLY A 171 -24.06 18.53 3.23
C GLY A 171 -24.07 17.07 2.74
N SER A 172 -22.93 16.44 2.53
CA SER A 172 -22.85 15.02 2.21
C SER A 172 -23.30 14.13 3.38
N LYS A 173 -23.47 12.84 3.12
CA LYS A 173 -23.69 11.83 4.17
C LYS A 173 -22.45 11.76 5.09
N GLU A 174 -21.28 11.76 4.50
CA GLU A 174 -19.98 11.65 5.15
C GLU A 174 -19.72 12.85 6.08
N SER A 175 -20.12 14.08 5.68
CA SER A 175 -20.00 15.26 6.55
C SER A 175 -20.90 15.17 7.79
N ARG A 176 -22.06 14.53 7.67
CA ARG A 176 -22.95 14.29 8.82
C ARG A 176 -22.40 13.21 9.73
N ILE A 177 -21.82 12.15 9.17
CA ILE A 177 -21.15 11.10 9.94
C ILE A 177 -19.94 11.70 10.69
N ALA A 178 -19.07 12.45 10.01
CA ALA A 178 -17.95 13.13 10.64
C ALA A 178 -18.37 14.01 11.83
N ALA A 179 -19.48 14.72 11.70
CA ALA A 179 -20.02 15.60 12.75
C ALA A 179 -20.48 14.84 14.02
N THR A 180 -20.68 13.52 13.96
CA THR A 180 -21.03 12.70 15.12
C THR A 180 -19.84 12.41 16.01
N VAL A 181 -18.61 12.50 15.50
CA VAL A 181 -17.36 12.25 16.22
C VAL A 181 -16.87 13.57 16.83
N ARG A 182 -16.74 13.63 18.16
CA ARG A 182 -16.32 14.84 18.90
C ARG A 182 -15.19 14.61 19.87
N ASP A 183 -14.53 13.46 19.78
CA ASP A 183 -13.39 13.13 20.66
C ASP A 183 -12.16 13.93 20.22
N PRO A 184 -11.45 14.65 21.12
CA PRO A 184 -10.25 15.42 20.78
C PRO A 184 -9.07 14.54 20.33
N ASN A 185 -9.08 13.25 20.62
CA ASN A 185 -8.08 12.29 20.19
C ASN A 185 -8.44 11.62 18.85
N VAL A 186 -9.47 12.13 18.16
CA VAL A 186 -9.90 11.66 16.83
C VAL A 186 -9.92 12.82 15.86
N LEU A 187 -9.21 12.68 14.75
CA LEU A 187 -9.30 13.59 13.62
C LEU A 187 -10.04 12.91 12.47
N VAL A 188 -11.20 13.44 12.09
CA VAL A 188 -11.89 13.01 10.89
C VAL A 188 -11.64 14.05 9.79
N THR A 189 -11.02 13.62 8.72
CA THR A 189 -10.78 14.41 7.50
C THR A 189 -11.20 13.62 6.27
N GLY A 190 -11.04 14.18 5.09
CA GLY A 190 -11.38 13.51 3.85
C GLY A 190 -11.12 14.38 2.64
N HIS A 191 -11.57 13.90 1.50
CA HIS A 191 -11.39 14.56 0.22
C HIS A 191 -12.74 14.69 -0.53
N PRO A 192 -12.85 15.59 -1.53
CA PRO A 192 -14.11 15.85 -2.23
C PRO A 192 -14.49 14.79 -3.26
N PHE A 193 -13.60 13.84 -3.55
CA PHE A 193 -13.77 12.83 -4.59
C PHE A 193 -14.78 11.77 -4.18
N VAL A 194 -15.48 11.17 -5.16
CA VAL A 194 -16.49 10.12 -4.92
C VAL A 194 -15.81 8.83 -4.41
N ASP A 195 -14.56 8.63 -4.78
CA ASP A 195 -13.75 7.46 -4.42
C ASP A 195 -12.27 7.81 -4.55
N VAL A 196 -11.41 7.11 -3.83
CA VAL A 196 -9.95 7.32 -3.85
C VAL A 196 -9.33 7.22 -5.24
N TRP A 197 -9.93 6.45 -6.16
CA TRP A 197 -9.45 6.36 -7.55
C TRP A 197 -9.46 7.72 -8.23
N GLU A 198 -10.49 8.55 -7.98
CA GLU A 198 -10.58 9.90 -8.51
C GLU A 198 -9.52 10.83 -7.90
N GLY A 199 -9.04 10.51 -6.71
CA GLY A 199 -7.92 11.18 -6.05
C GLY A 199 -6.58 10.98 -6.75
N VAL A 200 -6.45 9.96 -7.61
CA VAL A 200 -5.28 9.79 -8.48
C VAL A 200 -5.38 10.76 -9.65
N ARG A 201 -4.29 11.41 -10.01
CA ARG A 201 -4.26 12.33 -11.16
C ARG A 201 -4.42 11.55 -12.47
N PRO A 202 -5.36 11.96 -13.38
CA PRO A 202 -5.60 11.23 -14.63
C PRO A 202 -4.38 11.12 -15.54
N ARG A 203 -3.42 12.03 -15.41
CA ARG A 203 -2.16 12.03 -16.17
C ARG A 203 -1.34 10.75 -16.02
N VAL A 204 -1.48 9.98 -14.91
CA VAL A 204 -0.79 8.70 -14.73
C VAL A 204 -1.24 7.65 -15.75
N LEU A 205 -2.42 7.85 -16.34
CA LEU A 205 -2.95 7.05 -17.45
C LEU A 205 -2.83 7.76 -18.80
N GLY A 206 -2.16 8.93 -18.88
CA GLY A 206 -2.06 9.72 -20.08
C GLY A 206 -3.34 10.49 -20.44
N LEU A 207 -4.23 10.70 -19.47
CA LEU A 207 -5.49 11.44 -19.63
C LEU A 207 -5.32 12.87 -19.10
N GLU A 208 -6.03 13.83 -19.70
CA GLU A 208 -6.10 15.21 -19.18
C GLU A 208 -7.04 15.28 -17.98
N GLU A 209 -8.21 14.63 -18.08
CA GLU A 209 -9.24 14.60 -17.04
C GLU A 209 -9.85 13.21 -16.93
N TRP A 210 -10.41 12.92 -15.76
CA TRP A 210 -11.26 11.73 -15.59
C TRP A 210 -12.54 11.86 -16.42
N PRO A 211 -12.97 10.80 -17.12
CA PRO A 211 -14.25 10.80 -17.82
C PRO A 211 -15.41 11.12 -16.86
N ASN A 212 -16.35 11.92 -17.33
CA ASN A 212 -17.58 12.15 -16.59
C ASN A 212 -18.43 10.87 -16.55
N VAL A 213 -18.67 10.37 -15.34
CA VAL A 213 -19.52 9.20 -15.09
C VAL A 213 -20.88 9.66 -14.61
N PRO A 214 -21.96 9.48 -15.39
CA PRO A 214 -23.29 9.86 -14.96
C PRO A 214 -23.75 8.95 -13.81
N LYS A 215 -24.39 9.54 -12.79
CA LYS A 215 -24.95 8.77 -11.65
C LYS A 215 -26.03 7.76 -12.06
N ARG A 216 -26.68 7.99 -13.18
CA ARG A 216 -27.70 7.10 -13.76
C ARG A 216 -27.47 6.97 -15.26
N ASP A 217 -27.75 5.77 -15.79
CA ASP A 217 -27.79 5.52 -17.22
C ASP A 217 -29.04 6.11 -17.88
N ARG A 218 -29.17 5.92 -19.20
CA ARG A 218 -30.34 6.38 -19.96
C ARG A 218 -31.65 5.69 -19.56
N ALA A 219 -31.57 4.54 -18.91
CA ALA A 219 -32.72 3.78 -18.40
C ALA A 219 -33.09 4.19 -16.97
N GLY A 220 -32.32 5.11 -16.34
CA GLY A 220 -32.52 5.57 -14.98
C GLY A 220 -31.89 4.69 -13.90
N THR A 221 -31.14 3.66 -14.29
CA THR A 221 -30.43 2.74 -13.37
C THR A 221 -29.22 3.44 -12.76
N ILE A 222 -28.99 3.26 -11.46
CA ILE A 222 -27.79 3.79 -10.79
C ILE A 222 -26.57 3.10 -11.37
N VAL A 223 -25.60 3.90 -11.81
CA VAL A 223 -24.29 3.42 -12.28
C VAL A 223 -23.27 3.57 -11.15
N PRO A 224 -22.72 2.48 -10.62
CA PRO A 224 -21.61 2.58 -9.69
C PRO A 224 -20.44 3.31 -10.37
N TRP A 225 -19.87 4.30 -9.69
CA TRP A 225 -18.89 5.20 -10.32
C TRP A 225 -17.69 4.47 -10.91
N LYS A 226 -17.12 3.51 -10.19
CA LYS A 226 -15.96 2.72 -10.65
C LYS A 226 -16.25 1.91 -11.92
N GLU A 227 -17.42 1.28 -11.99
CA GLU A 227 -17.84 0.51 -13.17
C GLU A 227 -18.08 1.46 -14.36
N GLY A 228 -18.75 2.57 -14.11
CA GLY A 228 -18.98 3.61 -15.11
C GLY A 228 -17.69 4.22 -15.64
N LEU A 229 -16.69 4.43 -14.77
CA LEU A 229 -15.38 4.90 -15.17
C LEU A 229 -14.68 3.90 -16.09
N CYS A 230 -14.63 2.63 -15.71
CA CYS A 230 -14.01 1.57 -16.53
C CYS A 230 -14.72 1.43 -17.90
N ALA A 231 -16.05 1.52 -17.91
CA ALA A 231 -16.82 1.50 -19.15
C ALA A 231 -16.51 2.71 -20.04
N ALA A 232 -16.40 3.91 -19.47
CA ALA A 232 -16.05 5.12 -20.21
C ALA A 232 -14.63 5.08 -20.78
N LEU A 233 -13.70 4.42 -20.07
CA LEU A 233 -12.33 4.18 -20.53
C LEU A 233 -12.20 3.00 -21.50
N GLY A 234 -13.25 2.20 -21.71
CA GLY A 234 -13.22 1.00 -22.55
C GLY A 234 -12.31 -0.11 -22.00
N VAL A 235 -12.18 -0.20 -20.66
CA VAL A 235 -11.31 -1.18 -19.98
C VAL A 235 -12.13 -2.10 -19.07
N PRO A 236 -11.68 -3.37 -18.87
CA PRO A 236 -12.34 -4.25 -17.92
C PRO A 236 -12.21 -3.71 -16.49
N PHE A 237 -13.26 -3.88 -15.71
CA PHE A 237 -13.27 -3.50 -14.30
C PHE A 237 -12.31 -4.36 -13.47
N GLU A 238 -12.31 -5.68 -13.74
CA GLU A 238 -11.41 -6.61 -13.08
C GLU A 238 -9.95 -6.25 -13.36
N GLY A 239 -9.19 -6.09 -12.28
CA GLY A 239 -7.76 -5.77 -12.35
C GLY A 239 -7.45 -4.33 -12.77
N PHE A 240 -8.45 -3.44 -12.90
CA PHE A 240 -8.18 -2.04 -13.20
C PHE A 240 -7.48 -1.34 -12.04
N TRP A 241 -7.97 -1.54 -10.80
CA TRP A 241 -7.38 -0.92 -9.63
C TRP A 241 -5.88 -1.24 -9.43
N PRO A 242 -5.43 -2.49 -9.45
CA PRO A 242 -4.00 -2.79 -9.37
C PRO A 242 -3.17 -2.09 -10.46
N ARG A 243 -3.72 -1.97 -11.67
CA ARG A 243 -3.05 -1.27 -12.77
C ARG A 243 -2.95 0.24 -12.54
N LEU A 244 -4.04 0.86 -12.07
CA LEU A 244 -4.06 2.27 -11.72
C LEU A 244 -3.09 2.56 -10.56
N ARG A 245 -3.19 1.82 -9.47
CA ARG A 245 -2.31 1.97 -8.31
C ARG A 245 -0.83 1.82 -8.68
N ASN A 246 -0.49 0.85 -9.51
CA ASN A 246 0.90 0.62 -9.95
C ASN A 246 1.46 1.72 -10.88
N ARG A 247 0.63 2.68 -11.32
CA ARG A 247 1.06 3.86 -12.07
C ARG A 247 1.30 5.07 -11.18
N VAL A 248 0.92 4.97 -9.92
CA VAL A 248 1.20 6.00 -8.92
C VAL A 248 2.58 5.73 -8.35
N ASP A 249 3.53 6.61 -8.60
CA ASP A 249 4.90 6.47 -8.09
C ASP A 249 5.08 7.21 -6.76
N THR A 250 4.47 8.39 -6.61
CA THR A 250 4.61 9.24 -5.43
C THR A 250 3.32 10.02 -5.14
N PHE A 251 3.29 10.74 -4.02
CA PHE A 251 2.20 11.66 -3.69
C PHE A 251 1.98 12.74 -4.78
N ALA A 252 2.99 13.06 -5.61
CA ALA A 252 2.84 14.01 -6.71
C ALA A 252 1.87 13.53 -7.80
N ASP A 253 1.57 12.23 -7.85
CA ASP A 253 0.61 11.63 -8.76
C ASP A 253 -0.81 11.63 -8.21
N LEU A 254 -0.97 12.11 -6.98
CA LEU A 254 -2.26 12.29 -6.34
C LEU A 254 -2.72 13.76 -6.42
N ARG A 255 -4.00 13.97 -6.25
CA ARG A 255 -4.59 15.31 -6.16
C ARG A 255 -4.27 15.92 -4.79
N PRO A 256 -4.03 17.25 -4.72
CA PRO A 256 -3.61 17.92 -3.50
C PRO A 256 -4.57 17.75 -2.32
N GLU A 257 -5.87 17.64 -2.60
CA GLU A 257 -6.91 17.50 -1.58
C GLU A 257 -6.76 16.16 -0.83
N LEU A 258 -6.46 15.08 -1.55
CA LEU A 258 -6.20 13.78 -0.93
C LEU A 258 -4.87 13.80 -0.18
N VAL A 259 -3.82 14.35 -0.78
CA VAL A 259 -2.50 14.46 -0.14
C VAL A 259 -2.61 15.23 1.17
N GLY A 260 -3.23 16.42 1.14
CA GLY A 260 -3.38 17.25 2.33
C GLY A 260 -4.19 16.57 3.45
N ALA A 261 -5.23 15.80 3.09
CA ALA A 261 -6.00 15.04 4.06
C ALA A 261 -5.16 13.95 4.73
N VAL A 262 -4.38 13.19 3.95
CA VAL A 262 -3.53 12.11 4.49
C VAL A 262 -2.40 12.66 5.36
N GLU A 263 -1.71 13.72 4.91
CA GLU A 263 -0.64 14.37 5.69
C GLU A 263 -1.15 14.86 7.04
N GLN A 264 -2.35 15.50 7.07
CA GLN A 264 -2.97 15.91 8.33
C GLN A 264 -3.22 14.75 9.29
N LEU A 265 -3.62 13.57 8.78
CA LEU A 265 -3.82 12.38 9.60
C LEU A 265 -2.51 11.82 10.14
N ILE A 266 -1.46 11.81 9.32
CA ILE A 266 -0.13 11.36 9.73
C ILE A 266 0.38 12.28 10.84
N ASP A 267 0.33 13.60 10.63
CA ASP A 267 0.74 14.59 11.62
C ASP A 267 -0.04 14.40 12.94
N PHE A 268 -1.37 14.33 12.86
CA PHE A 268 -2.22 14.17 14.04
C PHE A 268 -1.93 12.90 14.84
N THR A 269 -1.71 11.77 14.14
CA THR A 269 -1.48 10.47 14.81
C THR A 269 -0.06 10.33 15.37
N THR A 270 0.87 11.18 14.92
CA THR A 270 2.27 11.18 15.38
C THR A 270 2.56 12.22 16.45
N ASP A 271 1.77 13.27 16.50
CA ASP A 271 1.94 14.36 17.45
C ASP A 271 1.93 13.81 18.88
N SER A 272 3.05 13.92 19.57
CA SER A 272 3.18 13.56 20.99
C SER A 272 2.92 14.85 21.76
N GLY A 273 1.68 15.01 22.26
CA GLY A 273 1.27 16.17 23.02
C GLY A 273 2.14 16.46 24.24
#